data_d9584995e334e51849e6ad13ed7f8c8c
#
_entry.id   d9584995e334e51849e6ad13ed7f8c8c
#
_cell.length_a   1.000
_cell.length_b   1.000
_cell.length_c   1.000
_cell.angle_alpha   90.00
_cell.angle_beta   90.00
_cell.angle_gamma   90.00
#
_symmetry.space_group_name_H-M   'P 1'
#
loop_
_entity.id
_entity.type
_entity.pdbx_description
1 polymer ?
#
loop_
_entity_poly.entity_id
_entity_poly.type
_entity_poly.pdbx_seq_one_letter_code
_entity_poly.pdbx_strand_id
1 'polypeptide(L)'
;MSNEKKLHFETLQLHVGQEQADPTTDSRAVPIYQTTSYVFHNAQHAADRFALKDAGNVYGRLTNTTQAVFEERVAALEGGVAGLALASGAAAVTYTITNIAFSGDHVVASKTIYGGTYNLLAHTLKRQGITTTFVDPDDYDALEAAIQPNTKLVYIETLGNPNSNISDIERCAEIAHRHGLPLIIDNTFGTPYLIRPLEHGADVVVHSATKFIGGHGTSLGGVIVDGGSFDWKAQGDRFPGFTEPDSSYHGITFGDLPAPFVTRVRTLLLRDEGAAISPFNAFILLQGLETLSLRVERHVYNTLKVLDYLKQQPLVKKINHPALYDHPNHNLYQRYFPNGAGSIFTFEIKGDQKAAFDFIDHLKIFSLLANVADVKSLVIHPLSTTHSELSREEAADQGIFESTIRLSIGTEHYQDIIDDLDQAFEAVK
;
A
#
# COMPACT_ATOMS: atom_id res chain seq x y z
N MET A 1 21.42 -10.37 -26.09
CA MET A 1 20.43 -9.60 -25.30
C MET A 1 19.46 -8.99 -26.30
N SER A 2 18.26 -9.53 -26.40
CA SER A 2 17.22 -9.00 -27.28
C SER A 2 16.84 -7.60 -26.79
N ASN A 3 16.82 -6.63 -27.70
CA ASN A 3 16.31 -5.28 -27.49
C ASN A 3 14.77 -5.35 -27.38
N GLU A 4 14.25 -6.02 -26.37
CA GLU A 4 12.80 -6.02 -26.12
C GLU A 4 12.41 -4.62 -25.66
N LYS A 5 11.55 -4.00 -26.45
CA LYS A 5 11.04 -2.65 -26.19
C LYS A 5 10.28 -2.68 -24.85
N LYS A 6 10.73 -1.90 -23.87
CA LYS A 6 10.04 -1.77 -22.57
C LYS A 6 8.62 -1.24 -22.83
N LEU A 7 7.61 -2.00 -22.43
CA LEU A 7 6.20 -1.62 -22.56
C LEU A 7 5.87 -0.47 -21.59
N HIS A 8 4.92 0.36 -21.99
CA HIS A 8 4.37 1.42 -21.15
C HIS A 8 3.42 0.85 -20.09
N PHE A 9 3.16 1.62 -19.04
CA PHE A 9 2.32 1.23 -17.91
C PHE A 9 0.96 0.70 -18.31
N GLU A 10 0.27 1.42 -19.23
CA GLU A 10 -1.08 1.10 -19.69
C GLU A 10 -1.12 -0.23 -20.45
N THR A 11 -0.03 -0.62 -21.08
CA THR A 11 0.09 -1.93 -21.73
C THR A 11 0.40 -3.02 -20.73
N LEU A 12 1.32 -2.76 -19.77
CA LEU A 12 1.65 -3.70 -18.72
C LEU A 12 0.42 -4.04 -17.85
N GLN A 13 -0.39 -3.03 -17.46
CA GLN A 13 -1.58 -3.25 -16.63
C GLN A 13 -2.64 -4.14 -17.28
N LEU A 14 -2.59 -4.31 -18.61
CA LEU A 14 -3.55 -5.11 -19.38
C LEU A 14 -3.04 -6.51 -19.73
N HIS A 15 -1.72 -6.70 -19.84
CA HIS A 15 -1.17 -7.88 -20.51
C HIS A 15 -0.27 -8.75 -19.64
N VAL A 16 0.44 -8.21 -18.64
CA VAL A 16 1.36 -9.01 -17.83
C VAL A 16 0.63 -10.13 -17.09
N GLY A 17 1.21 -11.34 -17.15
CA GLY A 17 0.64 -12.58 -16.62
C GLY A 17 -0.48 -13.15 -17.49
N GLN A 18 -0.77 -12.53 -18.64
CA GLN A 18 -1.83 -12.93 -19.58
C GLN A 18 -1.40 -12.74 -21.04
N GLU A 19 -0.11 -12.84 -21.32
CA GLU A 19 0.47 -12.70 -22.67
C GLU A 19 -0.03 -13.78 -23.62
N GLN A 20 -0.37 -14.96 -23.07
CA GLN A 20 -0.94 -16.08 -23.79
C GLN A 20 -2.37 -16.34 -23.29
N ALA A 21 -3.23 -16.85 -24.18
CA ALA A 21 -4.54 -17.36 -23.79
C ALA A 21 -4.38 -18.57 -22.83
N ASP A 22 -5.43 -18.88 -22.08
CA ASP A 22 -5.42 -20.09 -21.23
C ASP A 22 -5.10 -21.34 -22.07
N PRO A 23 -4.04 -22.11 -21.73
CA PRO A 23 -3.56 -23.18 -22.60
C PRO A 23 -4.50 -24.38 -22.71
N THR A 24 -5.53 -24.45 -21.86
CA THR A 24 -6.49 -25.56 -21.83
C THR A 24 -7.75 -25.23 -22.62
N THR A 25 -8.19 -23.97 -22.60
CA THR A 25 -9.50 -23.56 -23.10
C THR A 25 -9.45 -22.48 -24.18
N ASP A 26 -8.26 -21.94 -24.48
CA ASP A 26 -8.05 -20.77 -25.31
C ASP A 26 -8.83 -19.51 -24.83
N SER A 27 -9.22 -19.48 -23.54
CA SER A 27 -9.93 -18.36 -22.96
C SER A 27 -9.11 -17.07 -23.02
N ARG A 28 -9.71 -15.99 -23.54
CA ARG A 28 -9.09 -14.67 -23.58
C ARG A 28 -9.06 -14.02 -22.20
N ALA A 29 -10.11 -14.19 -21.40
CA ALA A 29 -10.17 -13.70 -20.04
C ALA A 29 -9.39 -14.65 -19.11
N VAL A 30 -8.81 -14.11 -18.02
CA VAL A 30 -8.20 -14.94 -16.98
C VAL A 30 -9.27 -15.82 -16.34
N PRO A 31 -9.15 -17.15 -16.36
CA PRO A 31 -10.12 -18.03 -15.72
C PRO A 31 -10.07 -17.90 -14.19
N ILE A 32 -11.21 -18.10 -13.52
CA ILE A 32 -11.28 -18.18 -12.06
C ILE A 32 -11.10 -19.64 -11.64
N TYR A 33 -9.90 -20.01 -11.19
CA TYR A 33 -9.60 -21.35 -10.70
C TYR A 33 -10.00 -21.49 -9.23
N GLN A 34 -11.31 -21.70 -9.00
CA GLN A 34 -11.87 -21.87 -7.66
C GLN A 34 -11.64 -23.31 -7.16
N THR A 35 -10.43 -23.62 -6.72
CA THR A 35 -10.03 -24.93 -6.21
C THR A 35 -9.15 -24.83 -4.96
N THR A 36 -9.25 -25.84 -4.08
CA THR A 36 -8.41 -25.95 -2.90
C THR A 36 -7.09 -26.67 -3.17
N SER A 37 -7.04 -27.60 -4.15
CA SER A 37 -5.90 -28.50 -4.34
C SER A 37 -5.73 -28.90 -5.80
N TYR A 38 -4.52 -29.36 -6.12
CA TYR A 38 -4.12 -29.76 -7.45
C TYR A 38 -3.59 -31.19 -7.44
N VAL A 39 -3.86 -31.93 -8.52
CA VAL A 39 -3.45 -33.34 -8.65
C VAL A 39 -2.00 -33.44 -9.12
N PHE A 40 -1.20 -34.27 -8.47
CA PHE A 40 0.15 -34.55 -8.88
C PHE A 40 0.17 -35.75 -9.89
N HIS A 41 1.13 -35.74 -10.79
CA HIS A 41 1.27 -36.79 -11.80
C HIS A 41 1.68 -38.14 -11.19
N ASN A 42 2.51 -38.14 -10.14
CA ASN A 42 2.97 -39.29 -9.38
C ASN A 42 3.55 -38.86 -8.03
N ALA A 43 3.96 -39.80 -7.18
CA ALA A 43 4.47 -39.51 -5.84
C ALA A 43 5.80 -38.71 -5.86
N GLN A 44 6.67 -38.93 -6.85
CA GLN A 44 7.91 -38.17 -6.96
C GLN A 44 7.66 -36.72 -7.34
N HIS A 45 6.74 -36.47 -8.28
CA HIS A 45 6.29 -35.09 -8.61
C HIS A 45 5.74 -34.35 -7.37
N ALA A 46 4.94 -35.02 -6.53
CA ALA A 46 4.48 -34.45 -5.28
C ALA A 46 5.64 -34.08 -4.35
N ALA A 47 6.60 -35.01 -4.17
CA ALA A 47 7.77 -34.78 -3.32
C ALA A 47 8.65 -33.61 -3.80
N ASP A 48 8.84 -33.48 -5.11
CA ASP A 48 9.64 -32.39 -5.70
C ASP A 48 8.97 -31.02 -5.56
N ARG A 49 7.63 -30.96 -5.68
CA ARG A 49 6.85 -29.75 -5.41
C ARG A 49 7.01 -29.27 -3.96
N PHE A 50 6.86 -30.18 -3.00
CA PHE A 50 6.99 -29.85 -1.58
C PHE A 50 8.43 -29.48 -1.19
N ALA A 51 9.42 -30.01 -1.92
CA ALA A 51 10.83 -29.67 -1.71
C ALA A 51 11.29 -28.39 -2.46
N LEU A 52 10.40 -27.65 -3.09
CA LEU A 52 10.68 -26.47 -3.95
C LEU A 52 11.66 -26.77 -5.11
N LYS A 53 11.76 -28.03 -5.54
CA LYS A 53 12.60 -28.46 -6.69
C LYS A 53 11.88 -28.32 -8.03
N ASP A 54 10.55 -28.31 -7.99
CA ASP A 54 9.67 -28.15 -9.14
C ASP A 54 8.64 -27.08 -8.83
N ALA A 55 8.57 -26.06 -9.68
CA ALA A 55 7.65 -24.93 -9.50
C ALA A 55 6.21 -25.29 -9.92
N GLY A 56 5.20 -24.74 -9.24
CA GLY A 56 3.80 -24.83 -9.63
C GLY A 56 2.83 -25.00 -8.46
N ASN A 57 1.60 -25.34 -8.81
CA ASN A 57 0.51 -25.39 -7.84
C ASN A 57 0.56 -26.63 -6.96
N VAL A 58 0.29 -26.44 -5.67
CA VAL A 58 0.21 -27.48 -4.64
C VAL A 58 -1.14 -27.43 -3.95
N TYR A 59 -1.45 -26.30 -3.33
CA TYR A 59 -2.66 -26.05 -2.56
C TYR A 59 -3.07 -24.59 -2.68
N GLY A 60 -4.37 -24.32 -2.85
CA GLY A 60 -4.90 -23.01 -3.18
C GLY A 60 -4.59 -21.89 -2.18
N ARG A 61 -4.20 -22.21 -0.93
CA ARG A 61 -3.70 -21.22 0.02
C ARG A 61 -2.32 -20.68 -0.37
N LEU A 62 -1.45 -21.53 -0.93
CA LEU A 62 -0.07 -21.18 -1.28
C LEU A 62 0.07 -20.63 -2.69
N THR A 63 -0.60 -21.29 -3.64
CA THR A 63 -0.51 -21.00 -5.07
C THR A 63 -1.85 -21.20 -5.75
N ASN A 64 -2.21 -20.31 -6.65
CA ASN A 64 -3.41 -20.43 -7.49
C ASN A 64 -3.19 -19.64 -8.78
N THR A 65 -3.58 -20.18 -9.91
CA THR A 65 -3.32 -19.61 -11.24
C THR A 65 -3.96 -18.23 -11.42
N THR A 66 -5.17 -18.00 -10.88
CA THR A 66 -5.83 -16.68 -10.95
C THR A 66 -5.10 -15.64 -10.09
N GLN A 67 -4.67 -16.05 -8.90
CA GLN A 67 -3.90 -15.19 -7.99
C GLN A 67 -2.53 -14.85 -8.61
N ALA A 68 -1.87 -15.81 -9.27
CA ALA A 68 -0.56 -15.62 -9.89
C ALA A 68 -0.58 -14.50 -10.94
N VAL A 69 -1.60 -14.42 -11.79
CA VAL A 69 -1.73 -13.32 -12.77
C VAL A 69 -1.82 -11.96 -12.08
N PHE A 70 -2.56 -11.86 -10.97
CA PHE A 70 -2.65 -10.63 -10.20
C PHE A 70 -1.31 -10.27 -9.57
N GLU A 71 -0.60 -11.24 -8.97
CA GLU A 71 0.70 -11.07 -8.34
C GLU A 71 1.75 -10.59 -9.35
N GLU A 72 1.86 -11.27 -10.49
CA GLU A 72 2.81 -10.94 -11.57
C GLU A 72 2.55 -9.54 -12.13
N ARG A 73 1.27 -9.19 -12.34
CA ARG A 73 0.91 -7.89 -12.90
C ARG A 73 1.22 -6.75 -11.95
N VAL A 74 0.89 -6.85 -10.67
CA VAL A 74 1.23 -5.81 -9.68
C VAL A 74 2.75 -5.69 -9.53
N ALA A 75 3.49 -6.82 -9.48
CA ALA A 75 4.94 -6.79 -9.41
C ALA A 75 5.56 -6.06 -10.61
N ALA A 76 5.09 -6.35 -11.82
CA ALA A 76 5.58 -5.69 -13.05
C ALA A 76 5.25 -4.19 -13.06
N LEU A 77 4.08 -3.78 -12.56
CA LEU A 77 3.68 -2.38 -12.50
C LEU A 77 4.51 -1.59 -11.49
N GLU A 78 4.88 -2.19 -10.36
CA GLU A 78 5.80 -1.59 -9.39
C GLU A 78 7.28 -1.66 -9.83
N GLY A 79 7.62 -2.53 -10.78
CA GLY A 79 8.99 -2.78 -11.20
C GLY A 79 9.74 -3.76 -10.29
N GLY A 80 9.01 -4.57 -9.51
CA GLY A 80 9.55 -5.59 -8.63
C GLY A 80 9.81 -6.92 -9.33
N VAL A 81 10.47 -7.84 -8.62
CA VAL A 81 10.83 -9.17 -9.14
C VAL A 81 9.76 -10.22 -8.87
N ALA A 82 8.92 -10.03 -7.85
CA ALA A 82 7.80 -10.93 -7.53
C ALA A 82 6.76 -10.23 -6.65
N GLY A 83 5.51 -10.72 -6.73
CA GLY A 83 4.39 -10.32 -5.90
C GLY A 83 3.80 -11.46 -5.07
N LEU A 84 3.13 -11.11 -3.98
CA LEU A 84 2.36 -12.04 -3.16
C LEU A 84 1.03 -11.43 -2.78
N ALA A 85 -0.07 -12.02 -3.24
CA ALA A 85 -1.42 -11.60 -2.91
C ALA A 85 -1.90 -12.19 -1.58
N LEU A 86 -2.55 -11.37 -0.77
CA LEU A 86 -3.05 -11.70 0.58
C LEU A 86 -4.48 -11.22 0.76
N ALA A 87 -5.14 -11.73 1.80
CA ALA A 87 -6.55 -11.46 2.08
C ALA A 87 -6.87 -9.99 2.34
N SER A 88 -5.90 -9.18 2.77
CA SER A 88 -6.09 -7.76 3.07
C SER A 88 -4.78 -6.99 3.09
N GLY A 89 -4.84 -5.65 2.99
CA GLY A 89 -3.69 -4.79 3.23
C GLY A 89 -3.09 -4.95 4.63
N ALA A 90 -3.93 -5.12 5.64
CA ALA A 90 -3.46 -5.38 7.01
C ALA A 90 -2.63 -6.67 7.09
N ALA A 91 -3.04 -7.75 6.40
CA ALA A 91 -2.25 -8.97 6.32
C ALA A 91 -0.92 -8.74 5.58
N ALA A 92 -0.93 -7.95 4.49
CA ALA A 92 0.30 -7.61 3.77
C ALA A 92 1.30 -6.87 4.67
N VAL A 93 0.86 -5.84 5.40
CA VAL A 93 1.71 -5.11 6.35
C VAL A 93 2.22 -6.03 7.47
N THR A 94 1.32 -6.80 8.10
CA THR A 94 1.68 -7.69 9.21
C THR A 94 2.72 -8.71 8.76
N TYR A 95 2.49 -9.41 7.64
CA TYR A 95 3.42 -10.43 7.15
C TYR A 95 4.74 -9.83 6.68
N THR A 96 4.73 -8.63 6.11
CA THR A 96 5.96 -7.94 5.74
C THR A 96 6.84 -7.68 6.96
N ILE A 97 6.26 -7.18 8.05
CA ILE A 97 7.00 -6.88 9.28
C ILE A 97 7.44 -8.16 9.98
N THR A 98 6.52 -9.10 10.21
CA THR A 98 6.80 -10.34 10.96
C THR A 98 7.64 -11.35 10.17
N ASN A 99 7.84 -11.13 8.87
CA ASN A 99 8.80 -11.89 8.07
C ASN A 99 10.25 -11.66 8.50
N ILE A 100 10.57 -10.49 9.05
CA ILE A 100 11.95 -10.09 9.35
C ILE A 100 12.16 -9.58 10.78
N ALA A 101 11.09 -9.26 11.52
CA ALA A 101 11.16 -8.83 12.91
C ALA A 101 10.47 -9.85 13.83
N PHE A 102 11.14 -10.19 14.92
CA PHE A 102 10.69 -11.18 15.91
C PHE A 102 10.67 -10.56 17.32
N SER A 103 10.31 -11.36 18.33
CA SER A 103 10.36 -10.92 19.72
C SER A 103 11.76 -10.45 20.12
N GLY A 104 11.86 -9.24 20.65
CA GLY A 104 13.11 -8.56 20.99
C GLY A 104 13.61 -7.61 19.90
N ASP A 105 13.00 -7.60 18.72
CA ASP A 105 13.39 -6.72 17.62
C ASP A 105 12.68 -5.36 17.67
N HIS A 106 13.19 -4.44 16.86
CA HIS A 106 12.75 -3.06 16.78
C HIS A 106 12.45 -2.63 15.33
N VAL A 107 11.47 -1.72 15.19
CA VAL A 107 11.06 -1.09 13.93
C VAL A 107 11.16 0.42 14.07
N VAL A 108 11.64 1.11 13.05
CA VAL A 108 11.47 2.56 12.91
C VAL A 108 10.37 2.83 11.90
N ALA A 109 9.36 3.60 12.27
CA ALA A 109 8.23 3.89 11.42
C ALA A 109 7.90 5.38 11.38
N SER A 110 7.40 5.86 10.23
CA SER A 110 6.81 7.20 10.16
C SER A 110 5.59 7.31 11.07
N LYS A 111 5.42 8.47 11.72
CA LYS A 111 4.22 8.77 12.52
C LYS A 111 2.99 9.06 11.65
N THR A 112 3.17 9.44 10.38
CA THR A 112 2.10 9.81 9.44
C THR A 112 1.69 8.64 8.54
N ILE A 113 1.47 7.47 9.14
CA ILE A 113 1.02 6.26 8.47
C ILE A 113 -0.45 5.97 8.75
N TYR A 114 -1.03 5.03 8.00
CA TYR A 114 -2.39 4.57 8.23
C TYR A 114 -2.63 4.17 9.69
N GLY A 115 -3.73 4.66 10.30
CA GLY A 115 -4.03 4.44 11.72
C GLY A 115 -4.06 2.96 12.12
N GLY A 116 -4.53 2.06 11.23
CA GLY A 116 -4.49 0.62 11.48
C GLY A 116 -3.05 0.06 11.55
N THR A 117 -2.12 0.56 10.73
CA THR A 117 -0.70 0.20 10.79
C THR A 117 -0.04 0.79 12.04
N TYR A 118 -0.38 2.04 12.38
CA TYR A 118 0.08 2.66 13.64
C TYR A 118 -0.34 1.79 14.84
N ASN A 119 -1.62 1.42 14.92
CA ASN A 119 -2.14 0.58 16.01
C ASN A 119 -1.52 -0.83 16.04
N LEU A 120 -1.28 -1.43 14.86
CA LEU A 120 -0.56 -2.70 14.74
C LEU A 120 0.83 -2.59 15.39
N LEU A 121 1.60 -1.57 15.03
CA LEU A 121 2.97 -1.36 15.51
C LEU A 121 3.00 -0.95 16.99
N ALA A 122 2.17 0.01 17.39
CA ALA A 122 2.18 0.57 18.74
C ALA A 122 1.66 -0.40 19.82
N HIS A 123 0.71 -1.27 19.44
CA HIS A 123 0.00 -2.10 20.43
C HIS A 123 0.07 -3.59 20.13
N THR A 124 -0.28 -4.04 18.92
CA THR A 124 -0.41 -5.47 18.63
C THR A 124 0.94 -6.16 18.61
N LEU A 125 1.88 -5.68 17.81
CA LEU A 125 3.21 -6.27 17.70
C LEU A 125 4.05 -6.05 18.96
N LYS A 126 3.80 -4.98 19.70
CA LYS A 126 4.41 -4.77 21.03
C LYS A 126 4.09 -5.91 21.99
N ARG A 127 2.87 -6.45 21.96
CA ARG A 127 2.47 -7.63 22.78
C ARG A 127 3.19 -8.91 22.33
N GLN A 128 3.70 -8.93 21.11
CA GLN A 128 4.53 -10.02 20.57
C GLN A 128 6.03 -9.79 20.80
N GLY A 129 6.40 -8.70 21.50
CA GLY A 129 7.78 -8.37 21.83
C GLY A 129 8.51 -7.56 20.76
N ILE A 130 7.84 -7.08 19.72
CA ILE A 130 8.43 -6.18 18.71
C ILE A 130 8.13 -4.73 19.14
N THR A 131 9.17 -3.92 19.25
CA THR A 131 9.05 -2.51 19.66
C THR A 131 9.13 -1.58 18.45
N THR A 132 8.55 -0.39 18.56
CA THR A 132 8.56 0.59 17.46
C THR A 132 8.88 1.98 17.98
N THR A 133 9.75 2.70 17.27
CA THR A 133 9.94 4.15 17.42
C THR A 133 9.29 4.85 16.22
N PHE A 134 8.33 5.74 16.52
CA PHE A 134 7.69 6.58 15.51
C PHE A 134 8.45 7.90 15.37
N VAL A 135 8.71 8.30 14.13
CA VAL A 135 9.46 9.52 13.79
C VAL A 135 8.69 10.37 12.78
N ASP A 136 8.98 11.65 12.77
CA ASP A 136 8.56 12.51 11.67
C ASP A 136 9.31 12.11 10.40
N PRO A 137 8.65 11.78 9.28
CA PRO A 137 9.34 11.36 8.06
C PRO A 137 10.19 12.48 7.42
N ASP A 138 9.97 13.72 7.79
CA ASP A 138 10.76 14.89 7.33
C ASP A 138 11.92 15.22 8.28
N ASP A 139 12.02 14.57 9.46
CA ASP A 139 13.14 14.71 10.40
C ASP A 139 14.12 13.52 10.24
N TYR A 140 15.06 13.68 9.33
CA TYR A 140 16.05 12.64 9.00
C TYR A 140 17.05 12.37 10.12
N ASP A 141 17.37 13.38 10.92
CA ASP A 141 18.26 13.21 12.09
C ASP A 141 17.56 12.37 13.16
N ALA A 142 16.27 12.62 13.42
CA ALA A 142 15.47 11.81 14.32
C ALA A 142 15.29 10.38 13.79
N LEU A 143 15.10 10.21 12.46
CA LEU A 143 15.00 8.89 11.85
C LEU A 143 16.29 8.09 12.05
N GLU A 144 17.45 8.68 11.81
CA GLU A 144 18.73 8.01 12.02
C GLU A 144 19.01 7.72 13.50
N ALA A 145 18.72 8.68 14.37
CA ALA A 145 18.88 8.52 15.83
C ALA A 145 17.95 7.45 16.44
N ALA A 146 16.81 7.17 15.80
CA ALA A 146 15.88 6.12 16.23
C ALA A 146 16.37 4.70 15.94
N ILE A 147 17.36 4.53 15.06
CA ILE A 147 17.89 3.22 14.68
C ILE A 147 18.70 2.63 15.84
N GLN A 148 18.33 1.42 16.27
CA GLN A 148 18.94 0.65 17.35
C GLN A 148 19.67 -0.58 16.78
N PRO A 149 20.55 -1.23 17.56
CA PRO A 149 21.24 -2.45 17.09
C PRO A 149 20.29 -3.58 16.67
N ASN A 150 19.12 -3.68 17.31
CA ASN A 150 18.07 -4.66 17.02
C ASN A 150 17.00 -4.16 16.04
N THR A 151 17.18 -3.00 15.41
CA THR A 151 16.28 -2.52 14.35
C THR A 151 16.34 -3.45 13.14
N LYS A 152 15.18 -3.77 12.56
CA LYS A 152 15.06 -4.68 11.42
C LYS A 152 14.60 -3.99 10.14
N LEU A 153 13.90 -2.88 10.22
CA LEU A 153 13.38 -2.17 9.05
C LEU A 153 13.06 -0.70 9.36
N VAL A 154 12.98 0.07 8.29
CA VAL A 154 12.33 1.39 8.28
C VAL A 154 11.03 1.27 7.48
N TYR A 155 9.92 1.80 8.02
CA TYR A 155 8.59 1.72 7.40
C TYR A 155 8.00 3.12 7.20
N ILE A 156 7.64 3.46 5.96
CA ILE A 156 7.00 4.74 5.60
C ILE A 156 5.85 4.53 4.62
N GLU A 157 5.08 5.57 4.37
CA GLU A 157 4.10 5.64 3.26
C GLU A 157 4.56 6.66 2.21
N THR A 158 4.24 6.42 0.94
CA THR A 158 4.52 7.39 -0.14
C THR A 158 3.73 8.68 0.02
N LEU A 159 2.47 8.55 0.40
CA LEU A 159 1.53 9.62 0.72
C LEU A 159 0.88 9.29 2.06
N GLY A 160 1.16 10.12 3.05
CA GLY A 160 0.68 9.90 4.42
C GLY A 160 -0.83 10.09 4.56
N ASN A 161 -1.41 9.39 5.53
CA ASN A 161 -2.82 9.44 5.86
C ASN A 161 -3.03 10.13 7.21
N PRO A 162 -3.83 11.21 7.29
CA PRO A 162 -4.82 11.65 6.30
C PRO A 162 -4.38 12.84 5.42
N ASN A 163 -3.23 13.44 5.67
CA ASN A 163 -2.86 14.77 5.16
C ASN A 163 -2.10 14.76 3.82
N SER A 164 -1.86 13.58 3.22
CA SER A 164 -1.13 13.43 1.94
C SER A 164 0.27 14.08 1.92
N ASN A 165 0.93 14.14 3.06
CA ASN A 165 2.34 14.51 3.13
C ASN A 165 3.20 13.49 2.36
N ILE A 166 4.27 13.94 1.73
CA ILE A 166 5.17 13.12 0.93
C ILE A 166 6.45 12.88 1.71
N SER A 167 6.86 11.61 1.87
CA SER A 167 8.16 11.25 2.41
C SER A 167 9.22 11.32 1.32
N ASP A 168 10.43 11.84 1.61
CA ASP A 168 11.58 11.75 0.71
C ASP A 168 12.14 10.33 0.75
N ILE A 169 11.70 9.52 -0.21
CA ILE A 169 12.00 8.09 -0.28
C ILE A 169 13.50 7.85 -0.41
N GLU A 170 14.18 8.59 -1.29
CA GLU A 170 15.61 8.39 -1.53
C GLU A 170 16.42 8.73 -0.27
N ARG A 171 16.02 9.75 0.47
CA ARG A 171 16.70 10.11 1.72
C ARG A 171 16.48 9.06 2.82
N CYS A 172 15.25 8.56 2.96
CA CYS A 172 14.96 7.48 3.90
C CYS A 172 15.70 6.18 3.53
N ALA A 173 15.78 5.86 2.22
CA ALA A 173 16.52 4.70 1.73
C ALA A 173 18.04 4.82 2.02
N GLU A 174 18.65 5.97 1.77
CA GLU A 174 20.05 6.21 2.11
C GLU A 174 20.33 5.93 3.60
N ILE A 175 19.47 6.42 4.49
CA ILE A 175 19.64 6.22 5.93
C ILE A 175 19.47 4.74 6.27
N ALA A 176 18.41 4.09 5.81
CA ALA A 176 18.14 2.69 6.09
C ALA A 176 19.30 1.79 5.60
N HIS A 177 19.71 1.94 4.34
CA HIS A 177 20.76 1.13 3.73
C HIS A 177 22.11 1.32 4.37
N ARG A 178 22.46 2.53 4.80
CA ARG A 178 23.70 2.83 5.53
C ARG A 178 23.82 2.04 6.83
N HIS A 179 22.68 1.68 7.42
CA HIS A 179 22.58 0.85 8.62
C HIS A 179 22.28 -0.63 8.31
N GLY A 180 22.30 -1.04 7.04
CA GLY A 180 22.00 -2.43 6.63
C GLY A 180 20.54 -2.83 6.87
N LEU A 181 19.61 -1.88 6.76
CA LEU A 181 18.18 -2.08 6.94
C LEU A 181 17.43 -1.94 5.62
N PRO A 182 16.40 -2.76 5.35
CA PRO A 182 15.50 -2.52 4.24
C PRO A 182 14.58 -1.34 4.51
N LEU A 183 14.27 -0.58 3.45
CA LEU A 183 13.18 0.39 3.43
C LEU A 183 11.92 -0.28 2.89
N ILE A 184 10.86 -0.32 3.70
CA ILE A 184 9.56 -0.84 3.35
C ILE A 184 8.57 0.31 3.18
N ILE A 185 7.85 0.33 2.07
CA ILE A 185 6.94 1.42 1.74
C ILE A 185 5.53 0.91 1.46
N ASP A 186 4.56 1.49 2.14
CA ASP A 186 3.16 1.37 1.75
C ASP A 186 2.86 2.37 0.63
N ASN A 187 2.59 1.84 -0.57
CA ASN A 187 2.27 2.62 -1.76
C ASN A 187 0.77 2.61 -2.10
N THR A 188 -0.08 2.35 -1.12
CA THR A 188 -1.53 2.26 -1.31
C THR A 188 -2.12 3.54 -1.92
N PHE A 189 -1.69 4.73 -1.45
CA PHE A 189 -2.20 6.01 -1.96
C PHE A 189 -1.46 6.48 -3.22
N GLY A 190 -0.16 6.19 -3.31
CA GLY A 190 0.63 6.52 -4.48
C GLY A 190 0.24 5.70 -5.71
N THR A 191 -0.09 4.45 -5.55
CA THR A 191 -0.29 3.47 -6.62
C THR A 191 0.94 3.33 -7.53
N PRO A 192 1.14 2.21 -8.22
CA PRO A 192 2.26 2.08 -9.16
C PRO A 192 2.15 3.02 -10.38
N TYR A 193 1.00 3.68 -10.56
CA TYR A 193 0.79 4.64 -11.65
C TYR A 193 1.33 6.05 -11.32
N LEU A 194 1.19 6.50 -10.09
CA LEU A 194 1.67 7.83 -9.70
C LEU A 194 3.13 7.81 -9.30
N ILE A 195 3.58 6.72 -8.63
CA ILE A 195 4.97 6.57 -8.18
C ILE A 195 5.32 5.08 -8.04
N ARG A 196 6.57 4.74 -8.36
CA ARG A 196 7.18 3.42 -8.13
C ARG A 196 8.29 3.53 -7.09
N PRO A 197 8.02 3.28 -5.82
CA PRO A 197 9.01 3.46 -4.76
C PRO A 197 10.30 2.64 -4.95
N LEU A 198 10.22 1.49 -5.62
CA LEU A 198 11.39 0.65 -5.94
C LEU A 198 12.40 1.38 -6.84
N GLU A 199 11.96 2.29 -7.71
CA GLU A 199 12.83 3.12 -8.54
C GLU A 199 13.55 4.22 -7.73
N HIS A 200 13.14 4.43 -6.46
CA HIS A 200 13.65 5.44 -5.54
C HIS A 200 14.34 4.86 -4.31
N GLY A 201 14.66 3.57 -4.32
CA GLY A 201 15.44 2.92 -3.26
C GLY A 201 14.62 2.16 -2.21
N ALA A 202 13.31 2.01 -2.36
CA ALA A 202 12.55 1.05 -1.56
C ALA A 202 12.97 -0.39 -1.89
N ASP A 203 12.91 -1.28 -0.92
CA ASP A 203 13.26 -2.69 -1.08
C ASP A 203 12.04 -3.60 -1.16
N VAL A 204 10.99 -3.24 -0.41
CA VAL A 204 9.71 -3.95 -0.41
C VAL A 204 8.59 -2.92 -0.45
N VAL A 205 7.59 -3.16 -1.30
CA VAL A 205 6.38 -2.33 -1.40
C VAL A 205 5.17 -3.14 -0.95
N VAL A 206 4.29 -2.52 -0.18
CA VAL A 206 3.00 -3.10 0.20
C VAL A 206 1.85 -2.26 -0.33
N HIS A 207 0.72 -2.92 -0.61
CA HIS A 207 -0.53 -2.26 -0.96
C HIS A 207 -1.71 -2.87 -0.23
N SER A 208 -2.62 -2.03 0.21
CA SER A 208 -4.01 -2.43 0.34
C SER A 208 -4.67 -2.38 -1.04
N ALA A 209 -4.72 -3.53 -1.72
CA ALA A 209 -5.35 -3.63 -3.04
C ALA A 209 -6.86 -3.32 -2.99
N THR A 210 -7.46 -3.33 -1.81
CA THR A 210 -8.83 -2.88 -1.50
C THR A 210 -9.11 -1.45 -1.99
N LYS A 211 -8.07 -0.60 -2.04
CA LYS A 211 -8.16 0.85 -2.33
C LYS A 211 -8.13 1.11 -3.83
N PHE A 212 -7.24 1.96 -4.33
CA PHE A 212 -7.18 2.31 -5.75
C PHE A 212 -7.04 1.13 -6.71
N ILE A 213 -6.34 0.05 -6.35
CA ILE A 213 -6.19 -1.13 -7.21
C ILE A 213 -7.56 -1.72 -7.52
N GLY A 214 -8.37 -2.05 -6.52
CA GLY A 214 -9.75 -2.49 -6.69
C GLY A 214 -10.68 -1.37 -7.15
N GLY A 215 -10.61 -0.24 -6.49
CA GLY A 215 -11.25 1.03 -6.84
C GLY A 215 -12.77 1.12 -6.68
N HIS A 216 -13.45 0.05 -6.30
CA HIS A 216 -14.92 -0.02 -6.32
C HIS A 216 -15.55 -0.39 -4.96
N GLY A 217 -14.73 -0.54 -3.92
CA GLY A 217 -15.21 -0.92 -2.58
C GLY A 217 -15.83 -2.32 -2.49
N THR A 218 -15.56 -3.21 -3.45
CA THR A 218 -16.23 -4.52 -3.59
C THR A 218 -15.46 -5.67 -2.98
N SER A 219 -14.12 -5.60 -2.93
CA SER A 219 -13.27 -6.71 -2.52
C SER A 219 -12.11 -6.26 -1.66
N LEU A 220 -11.83 -7.03 -0.61
CA LEU A 220 -10.62 -6.89 0.19
C LEU A 220 -9.46 -7.61 -0.50
N GLY A 221 -8.27 -7.05 -0.37
CA GLY A 221 -7.03 -7.68 -0.77
C GLY A 221 -5.82 -6.87 -0.33
N GLY A 222 -4.68 -7.53 -0.25
CA GLY A 222 -3.38 -6.93 -0.05
C GLY A 222 -2.38 -7.54 -1.01
N VAL A 223 -1.28 -6.85 -1.23
CA VAL A 223 -0.16 -7.40 -2.01
C VAL A 223 1.16 -6.90 -1.46
N ILE A 224 2.14 -7.79 -1.42
CA ILE A 224 3.55 -7.49 -1.13
C ILE A 224 4.31 -7.60 -2.45
N VAL A 225 5.15 -6.63 -2.76
CA VAL A 225 6.05 -6.67 -3.92
C VAL A 225 7.50 -6.65 -3.42
N ASP A 226 8.25 -7.67 -3.81
CA ASP A 226 9.69 -7.79 -3.55
C ASP A 226 10.45 -7.05 -4.65
N GLY A 227 11.26 -6.06 -4.26
CA GLY A 227 12.11 -5.31 -5.20
C GLY A 227 13.30 -6.10 -5.70
N GLY A 228 13.74 -7.13 -4.97
CA GLY A 228 14.91 -7.95 -5.31
C GLY A 228 16.26 -7.25 -5.19
N SER A 229 16.28 -6.02 -4.68
CA SER A 229 17.50 -5.19 -4.58
C SER A 229 18.24 -5.38 -3.26
N PHE A 230 17.55 -5.70 -2.18
CA PHE A 230 18.16 -5.84 -0.86
C PHE A 230 18.93 -7.15 -0.73
N ASP A 231 20.22 -7.04 -0.43
CA ASP A 231 21.07 -8.22 -0.18
C ASP A 231 20.92 -8.71 1.26
N TRP A 232 19.94 -9.60 1.48
CA TRP A 232 19.64 -10.19 2.80
C TRP A 232 20.85 -10.93 3.37
N LYS A 233 21.65 -11.58 2.52
CA LYS A 233 22.80 -12.39 2.97
C LYS A 233 23.98 -11.53 3.41
N ALA A 234 24.17 -10.37 2.79
CA ALA A 234 25.24 -9.44 3.16
C ALA A 234 25.06 -8.86 4.56
N GLN A 235 23.83 -8.91 5.13
CA GLN A 235 23.54 -8.40 6.46
C GLN A 235 23.83 -9.41 7.60
N GLY A 236 24.27 -10.62 7.27
CA GLY A 236 24.72 -11.63 8.24
C GLY A 236 23.64 -12.00 9.26
N ASP A 237 24.03 -11.99 10.55
CA ASP A 237 23.17 -12.40 11.67
C ASP A 237 21.97 -11.48 11.91
N ARG A 238 21.89 -10.34 11.21
CA ARG A 238 20.74 -9.42 11.34
C ARG A 238 19.43 -10.07 10.83
N PHE A 239 19.53 -10.89 9.80
CA PHE A 239 18.37 -11.56 9.19
C PHE A 239 18.58 -13.09 9.11
N PRO A 240 18.61 -13.80 10.26
CA PRO A 240 18.88 -15.23 10.29
C PRO A 240 17.88 -16.05 9.45
N GLY A 241 16.63 -15.58 9.33
CA GLY A 241 15.64 -16.22 8.46
C GLY A 241 15.99 -16.27 6.97
N PHE A 242 17.03 -15.56 6.51
CA PHE A 242 17.52 -15.59 5.14
C PHE A 242 18.92 -16.18 5.01
N THR A 243 19.69 -16.20 6.09
CA THR A 243 21.11 -16.63 6.08
C THR A 243 21.30 -18.03 6.63
N GLU A 244 20.42 -18.47 7.52
CA GLU A 244 20.49 -19.79 8.16
C GLU A 244 19.56 -20.81 7.46
N PRO A 245 19.93 -22.13 7.52
CA PRO A 245 19.05 -23.19 7.07
C PRO A 245 17.76 -23.29 7.88
N ASP A 246 16.61 -23.22 7.22
CA ASP A 246 15.29 -23.32 7.87
C ASP A 246 14.93 -24.77 8.17
N SER A 247 14.75 -25.10 9.45
CA SER A 247 14.45 -26.46 9.92
C SER A 247 13.04 -26.94 9.51
N SER A 248 12.09 -26.02 9.31
CA SER A 248 10.72 -26.33 8.89
C SER A 248 10.61 -26.58 7.39
N TYR A 249 11.66 -26.25 6.63
CA TYR A 249 11.69 -26.38 5.17
C TYR A 249 12.94 -27.14 4.67
N HIS A 250 13.20 -28.31 5.25
CA HIS A 250 14.27 -29.25 4.84
C HIS A 250 15.69 -28.65 4.83
N GLY A 251 15.96 -27.60 5.62
CA GLY A 251 17.26 -26.95 5.68
C GLY A 251 17.56 -26.02 4.50
N ILE A 252 16.55 -25.52 3.79
CA ILE A 252 16.72 -24.50 2.75
C ILE A 252 17.11 -23.18 3.40
N THR A 253 18.07 -22.49 2.79
CA THR A 253 18.41 -21.10 3.10
C THR A 253 17.62 -20.18 2.16
N PHE A 254 16.66 -19.41 2.70
CA PHE A 254 15.76 -18.61 1.86
C PHE A 254 16.51 -17.55 1.03
N GLY A 255 17.60 -16.99 1.54
CA GLY A 255 18.43 -16.02 0.80
C GLY A 255 19.09 -16.57 -0.48
N ASP A 256 19.08 -17.88 -0.70
CA ASP A 256 19.58 -18.50 -1.92
C ASP A 256 18.49 -18.68 -3.00
N LEU A 257 17.23 -18.41 -2.66
CA LEU A 257 16.09 -18.59 -3.56
C LEU A 257 15.81 -17.33 -4.37
N PRO A 258 15.19 -17.45 -5.55
CA PRO A 258 14.65 -16.29 -6.26
C PRO A 258 13.58 -15.56 -5.41
N ALA A 259 13.59 -14.21 -5.46
CA ALA A 259 12.66 -13.38 -4.71
C ALA A 259 12.51 -13.82 -3.23
N PRO A 260 13.60 -13.82 -2.46
CA PRO A 260 13.68 -14.49 -1.17
C PRO A 260 12.63 -13.95 -0.17
N PHE A 261 12.32 -12.68 -0.23
CA PHE A 261 11.38 -12.04 0.70
C PHE A 261 9.97 -12.62 0.56
N VAL A 262 9.37 -12.55 -0.63
CA VAL A 262 8.01 -13.06 -0.85
C VAL A 262 7.96 -14.59 -0.82
N THR A 263 9.05 -15.28 -1.23
CA THR A 263 9.14 -16.74 -1.13
C THR A 263 9.03 -17.18 0.32
N ARG A 264 9.74 -16.53 1.23
CA ARG A 264 9.67 -16.82 2.66
C ARG A 264 8.30 -16.52 3.24
N VAL A 265 7.69 -15.35 2.92
CA VAL A 265 6.32 -15.04 3.37
C VAL A 265 5.33 -16.12 2.90
N ARG A 266 5.40 -16.54 1.64
CA ARG A 266 4.51 -17.55 1.06
C ARG A 266 4.64 -18.90 1.74
N THR A 267 5.87 -19.35 1.93
CA THR A 267 6.17 -20.72 2.41
C THR A 267 6.04 -20.86 3.92
N LEU A 268 6.17 -19.79 4.70
CA LEU A 268 6.05 -19.81 6.15
C LEU A 268 4.75 -19.11 6.61
N LEU A 269 4.67 -17.80 6.53
CA LEU A 269 3.57 -17.05 7.13
C LEU A 269 2.22 -17.34 6.46
N LEU A 270 2.16 -17.27 5.13
CA LEU A 270 0.91 -17.58 4.42
C LEU A 270 0.48 -19.04 4.61
N ARG A 271 1.45 -19.99 4.62
CA ARG A 271 1.19 -21.40 4.87
C ARG A 271 0.58 -21.62 6.25
N ASP A 272 1.14 -21.02 7.29
CA ASP A 272 0.87 -21.36 8.68
C ASP A 272 -0.22 -20.48 9.31
N GLU A 273 -0.28 -19.19 8.96
CA GLU A 273 -1.27 -18.23 9.47
C GLU A 273 -2.50 -18.04 8.57
N GLY A 274 -2.36 -18.32 7.27
CA GLY A 274 -3.49 -18.58 6.39
C GLY A 274 -4.24 -17.37 5.83
N ALA A 275 -3.67 -16.15 5.80
CA ALA A 275 -4.31 -14.96 5.22
C ALA A 275 -4.38 -15.00 3.67
N ALA A 276 -4.86 -16.11 3.11
CA ALA A 276 -4.98 -16.33 1.68
C ALA A 276 -6.11 -15.50 1.05
N ILE A 277 -5.84 -14.87 -0.08
CA ILE A 277 -6.88 -14.23 -0.89
C ILE A 277 -7.69 -15.29 -1.64
N SER A 278 -9.00 -15.06 -1.83
CA SER A 278 -9.79 -15.94 -2.69
C SER A 278 -9.49 -15.68 -4.18
N PRO A 279 -9.54 -16.70 -5.05
CA PRO A 279 -9.39 -16.50 -6.49
C PRO A 279 -10.42 -15.54 -7.08
N PHE A 280 -11.63 -15.51 -6.54
CA PHE A 280 -12.67 -14.57 -6.96
C PHE A 280 -12.31 -13.11 -6.61
N ASN A 281 -11.79 -12.86 -5.40
CA ASN A 281 -11.33 -11.51 -5.04
C ASN A 281 -10.12 -11.09 -5.89
N ALA A 282 -9.17 -12.01 -6.13
CA ALA A 282 -8.03 -11.72 -7.02
C ALA A 282 -8.49 -11.35 -8.43
N PHE A 283 -9.50 -12.05 -8.97
CA PHE A 283 -10.08 -11.72 -10.28
C PHE A 283 -10.74 -10.33 -10.29
N ILE A 284 -11.51 -9.96 -9.27
CA ILE A 284 -12.12 -8.62 -9.17
C ILE A 284 -11.04 -7.54 -9.07
N LEU A 285 -10.01 -7.76 -8.26
CA LEU A 285 -8.90 -6.82 -8.12
C LEU A 285 -8.09 -6.70 -9.43
N LEU A 286 -7.94 -7.80 -10.18
CA LEU A 286 -7.32 -7.79 -11.49
C LEU A 286 -8.10 -6.93 -12.50
N GLN A 287 -9.43 -7.04 -12.50
CA GLN A 287 -10.29 -6.17 -13.33
C GLN A 287 -10.16 -4.69 -12.93
N GLY A 288 -10.09 -4.39 -11.62
CA GLY A 288 -9.80 -3.05 -11.14
C GLY A 288 -8.44 -2.54 -11.63
N LEU A 289 -7.42 -3.40 -11.59
CA LEU A 289 -6.06 -3.06 -12.03
C LEU A 289 -6.01 -2.69 -13.52
N GLU A 290 -6.79 -3.36 -14.37
CA GLU A 290 -6.84 -3.09 -15.81
C GLU A 290 -7.29 -1.66 -16.19
N THR A 291 -7.94 -0.95 -15.27
CA THR A 291 -8.38 0.43 -15.47
C THR A 291 -7.74 1.41 -14.49
N LEU A 292 -6.67 1.00 -13.79
CA LEU A 292 -6.05 1.79 -12.73
C LEU A 292 -5.61 3.17 -13.23
N SER A 293 -4.84 3.23 -14.31
CA SER A 293 -4.34 4.51 -14.85
C SER A 293 -5.48 5.46 -15.21
N LEU A 294 -6.51 4.99 -15.91
CA LEU A 294 -7.67 5.79 -16.31
C LEU A 294 -8.43 6.37 -15.13
N ARG A 295 -8.60 5.56 -14.07
CA ARG A 295 -9.29 6.00 -12.86
C ARG A 295 -8.45 7.01 -12.08
N VAL A 296 -7.16 6.72 -11.89
CA VAL A 296 -6.26 7.59 -11.13
C VAL A 296 -6.06 8.93 -11.82
N GLU A 297 -5.94 8.97 -13.17
CA GLU A 297 -5.93 10.23 -13.94
C GLU A 297 -7.19 11.06 -13.67
N ARG A 298 -8.36 10.44 -13.70
CA ARG A 298 -9.62 11.11 -13.41
C ARG A 298 -9.71 11.58 -11.96
N HIS A 299 -9.27 10.78 -11.01
CA HIS A 299 -9.20 11.17 -9.60
C HIS A 299 -8.32 12.41 -9.41
N VAL A 300 -7.11 12.41 -9.97
CA VAL A 300 -6.18 13.55 -9.91
C VAL A 300 -6.79 14.79 -10.57
N TYR A 301 -7.34 14.64 -11.78
CA TYR A 301 -7.98 15.75 -12.49
C TYR A 301 -9.09 16.40 -11.65
N ASN A 302 -10.00 15.60 -11.12
CA ASN A 302 -11.09 16.07 -10.28
C ASN A 302 -10.58 16.74 -9.00
N THR A 303 -9.57 16.15 -8.38
CA THR A 303 -8.94 16.70 -7.16
C THR A 303 -8.39 18.10 -7.40
N LEU A 304 -7.65 18.31 -8.49
CA LEU A 304 -7.11 19.63 -8.81
C LEU A 304 -8.22 20.67 -9.02
N LYS A 305 -9.35 20.30 -9.64
CA LYS A 305 -10.52 21.18 -9.78
C LYS A 305 -11.17 21.51 -8.42
N VAL A 306 -11.27 20.53 -7.55
CA VAL A 306 -11.80 20.73 -6.19
C VAL A 306 -10.87 21.63 -5.36
N LEU A 307 -9.54 21.43 -5.47
CA LEU A 307 -8.58 22.30 -4.80
C LEU A 307 -8.69 23.75 -5.26
N ASP A 308 -8.86 23.99 -6.56
CA ASP A 308 -9.05 25.36 -7.10
C ASP A 308 -10.33 26.01 -6.59
N TYR A 309 -11.41 25.25 -6.40
CA TYR A 309 -12.63 25.71 -5.77
C TYR A 309 -12.43 26.02 -4.27
N LEU A 310 -11.85 25.08 -3.51
CA LEU A 310 -11.68 25.22 -2.06
C LEU A 310 -10.77 26.39 -1.68
N LYS A 311 -9.76 26.74 -2.50
CA LYS A 311 -8.92 27.95 -2.30
C LYS A 311 -9.73 29.24 -2.28
N GLN A 312 -10.87 29.28 -2.96
CA GLN A 312 -11.72 30.47 -3.09
C GLN A 312 -12.86 30.46 -2.08
N GLN A 313 -13.06 29.35 -1.34
CA GLN A 313 -14.17 29.18 -0.41
C GLN A 313 -13.86 29.90 0.92
N PRO A 314 -14.67 30.95 1.31
CA PRO A 314 -14.39 31.74 2.50
C PRO A 314 -14.39 30.98 3.83
N LEU A 315 -15.13 29.87 3.91
CA LEU A 315 -15.20 29.01 5.09
C LEU A 315 -14.05 28.00 5.20
N VAL A 316 -13.20 27.86 4.19
CA VAL A 316 -12.00 27.04 4.25
C VAL A 316 -10.88 27.83 4.96
N LYS A 317 -10.29 27.20 5.98
CA LYS A 317 -9.18 27.76 6.76
C LYS A 317 -7.82 27.32 6.22
N LYS A 318 -7.69 26.03 5.87
CA LYS A 318 -6.45 25.40 5.37
C LYS A 318 -6.79 24.22 4.49
N ILE A 319 -5.93 23.94 3.52
CA ILE A 319 -6.01 22.74 2.68
C ILE A 319 -4.65 22.03 2.76
N ASN A 320 -4.64 20.71 3.00
CA ASN A 320 -3.43 19.90 3.04
C ASN A 320 -3.36 19.02 1.78
N HIS A 321 -2.76 19.54 0.71
CA HIS A 321 -2.48 18.77 -0.50
C HIS A 321 -1.17 19.24 -1.14
N PRO A 322 -0.23 18.33 -1.49
CA PRO A 322 1.11 18.71 -1.92
C PRO A 322 1.19 19.41 -3.29
N ALA A 323 0.12 19.37 -4.08
CA ALA A 323 0.05 20.18 -5.31
C ALA A 323 -0.06 21.69 -5.04
N LEU A 324 -0.39 22.11 -3.82
CA LEU A 324 -0.42 23.52 -3.44
C LEU A 324 1.01 24.04 -3.27
N TYR A 325 1.27 25.23 -3.84
CA TYR A 325 2.62 25.82 -3.87
C TYR A 325 3.17 26.10 -2.46
N ASP A 326 2.33 26.43 -1.51
CA ASP A 326 2.66 26.71 -0.11
C ASP A 326 2.71 25.48 0.79
N HIS A 327 2.46 24.29 0.24
CA HIS A 327 2.57 23.04 0.99
C HIS A 327 4.03 22.69 1.25
N PRO A 328 4.43 22.26 2.48
CA PRO A 328 5.83 21.94 2.81
C PRO A 328 6.49 20.94 1.84
N ASN A 329 5.74 19.93 1.40
CA ASN A 329 6.25 18.90 0.50
C ASN A 329 6.03 19.20 -1.00
N HIS A 330 5.75 20.46 -1.39
CA HIS A 330 5.51 20.80 -2.81
C HIS A 330 6.70 20.44 -3.72
N ASN A 331 7.94 20.61 -3.23
CA ASN A 331 9.14 20.23 -4.00
C ASN A 331 9.22 18.70 -4.21
N LEU A 332 8.87 17.91 -3.19
CA LEU A 332 8.82 16.44 -3.32
C LEU A 332 7.70 16.00 -4.26
N TYR A 333 6.54 16.70 -4.22
CA TYR A 333 5.48 16.48 -5.20
C TYR A 333 5.98 16.67 -6.63
N GLN A 334 6.69 17.77 -6.92
CA GLN A 334 7.23 18.00 -8.26
C GLN A 334 8.28 16.96 -8.68
N ARG A 335 9.04 16.43 -7.71
CA ARG A 335 10.08 15.43 -7.95
C ARG A 335 9.53 14.05 -8.21
N TYR A 336 8.60 13.57 -7.38
CA TYR A 336 8.17 12.18 -7.35
C TYR A 336 6.86 11.90 -8.08
N PHE A 337 6.00 12.90 -8.29
CA PHE A 337 4.63 12.70 -8.74
C PHE A 337 4.30 13.44 -10.04
N PRO A 338 4.93 13.08 -11.18
CA PRO A 338 4.67 13.73 -12.46
C PRO A 338 3.22 13.59 -12.93
N ASN A 339 2.51 12.53 -12.49
CA ASN A 339 1.12 12.25 -12.82
C ASN A 339 0.14 12.74 -11.72
N GLY A 340 0.63 13.51 -10.72
CA GLY A 340 -0.17 14.02 -9.60
C GLY A 340 -0.09 13.16 -8.34
N ALA A 341 -0.49 13.71 -7.19
CA ALA A 341 -0.37 13.08 -5.86
C ALA A 341 -1.71 12.55 -5.33
N GLY A 342 -2.49 11.90 -6.16
CA GLY A 342 -3.70 11.21 -5.74
C GLY A 342 -4.91 12.13 -5.50
N SER A 343 -5.87 11.61 -4.74
CA SER A 343 -7.18 12.25 -4.58
C SER A 343 -7.70 12.27 -3.14
N ILE A 344 -6.83 11.94 -2.20
CA ILE A 344 -7.16 11.90 -0.77
C ILE A 344 -6.42 13.05 -0.10
N PHE A 345 -7.14 13.91 0.58
CA PHE A 345 -6.55 15.04 1.27
C PHE A 345 -7.46 15.54 2.39
N THR A 346 -6.96 16.43 3.22
CA THR A 346 -7.75 17.11 4.25
C THR A 346 -7.85 18.59 4.00
N PHE A 347 -8.93 19.16 4.52
CA PHE A 347 -9.03 20.60 4.71
C PHE A 347 -9.61 20.90 6.09
N GLU A 348 -9.35 22.10 6.60
CA GLU A 348 -9.93 22.61 7.83
C GLU A 348 -11.03 23.62 7.48
N ILE A 349 -12.24 23.41 8.02
CA ILE A 349 -13.32 24.40 7.94
C ILE A 349 -13.16 25.44 9.07
N LYS A 350 -13.58 26.68 8.84
CA LYS A 350 -13.67 27.68 9.90
C LYS A 350 -14.79 27.33 10.88
N GLY A 351 -14.47 27.30 12.16
CA GLY A 351 -15.35 26.84 13.22
C GLY A 351 -14.78 25.69 14.02
N ASP A 352 -15.64 24.93 14.64
CA ASP A 352 -15.33 23.81 15.50
C ASP A 352 -15.80 22.46 14.88
N GLN A 353 -15.81 21.40 15.69
CA GLN A 353 -16.31 20.08 15.29
C GLN A 353 -17.76 20.11 14.78
N LYS A 354 -18.60 20.99 15.37
CA LYS A 354 -20.00 21.11 14.95
C LYS A 354 -20.09 21.63 13.51
N ALA A 355 -19.30 22.64 13.16
CA ALA A 355 -19.25 23.15 11.79
C ALA A 355 -18.80 22.08 10.79
N ALA A 356 -17.79 21.26 11.17
CA ALA A 356 -17.36 20.13 10.35
C ALA A 356 -18.45 19.06 10.17
N PHE A 357 -19.19 18.74 11.23
CA PHE A 357 -20.29 17.79 11.18
C PHE A 357 -21.46 18.31 10.36
N ASP A 358 -21.88 19.57 10.58
CA ASP A 358 -22.94 20.19 9.80
C ASP A 358 -22.60 20.21 8.30
N PHE A 359 -21.35 20.49 7.92
CA PHE A 359 -20.89 20.39 6.54
C PHE A 359 -21.00 18.97 6.00
N ILE A 360 -20.47 17.97 6.70
CA ILE A 360 -20.48 16.56 6.29
C ILE A 360 -21.91 16.06 6.11
N ASP A 361 -22.80 16.36 7.06
CA ASP A 361 -24.17 15.86 7.07
C ASP A 361 -25.04 16.45 5.94
N HIS A 362 -24.62 17.58 5.35
CA HIS A 362 -25.32 18.20 4.21
C HIS A 362 -24.82 17.75 2.84
N LEU A 363 -23.71 17.00 2.77
CA LEU A 363 -23.25 16.42 1.51
C LEU A 363 -24.24 15.35 0.99
N LYS A 364 -24.46 15.31 -0.33
CA LYS A 364 -25.44 14.44 -1.00
C LYS A 364 -24.81 13.43 -1.94
N ILE A 365 -23.67 13.77 -2.55
CA ILE A 365 -22.90 12.91 -3.45
C ILE A 365 -21.87 12.13 -2.65
N PHE A 366 -21.19 12.80 -1.72
CA PHE A 366 -20.19 12.15 -0.89
C PHE A 366 -20.82 11.15 0.08
N SER A 367 -20.29 9.93 0.11
CA SER A 367 -20.68 8.94 1.11
C SER A 367 -19.85 9.10 2.38
N LEU A 368 -20.49 9.21 3.53
CA LEU A 368 -19.84 9.23 4.85
C LEU A 368 -19.53 7.80 5.28
N LEU A 369 -18.26 7.40 5.21
CA LEU A 369 -17.82 6.05 5.58
C LEU A 369 -16.29 5.95 5.77
N ALA A 370 -15.86 4.91 6.48
CA ALA A 370 -14.45 4.64 6.76
C ALA A 370 -13.75 3.91 5.60
N ASN A 371 -13.73 4.54 4.41
CA ASN A 371 -12.95 4.08 3.26
C ASN A 371 -12.33 5.28 2.53
N VAL A 372 -11.50 4.98 1.50
CA VAL A 372 -10.85 5.94 0.60
C VAL A 372 -10.61 5.29 -0.75
N ALA A 373 -10.29 6.08 -1.77
CA ALA A 373 -9.85 5.59 -3.08
C ALA A 373 -10.92 4.76 -3.83
N ASP A 374 -12.18 5.06 -3.60
CA ASP A 374 -13.32 4.54 -4.36
C ASP A 374 -13.56 5.44 -5.57
N VAL A 375 -14.15 4.87 -6.64
CA VAL A 375 -14.61 5.64 -7.80
C VAL A 375 -15.69 6.66 -7.43
N LYS A 376 -16.35 6.49 -6.29
CA LYS A 376 -17.30 7.45 -5.71
C LYS A 376 -16.60 8.34 -4.69
N SER A 377 -17.01 9.59 -4.61
CA SER A 377 -16.49 10.55 -3.63
C SER A 377 -16.91 10.19 -2.22
N LEU A 378 -15.94 10.22 -1.29
CA LEU A 378 -16.12 9.83 0.11
C LEU A 378 -15.67 10.96 1.04
N VAL A 379 -16.28 11.02 2.22
CA VAL A 379 -15.96 11.98 3.28
C VAL A 379 -15.89 11.30 4.63
N ILE A 380 -15.04 11.81 5.52
CA ILE A 380 -15.04 11.42 6.94
C ILE A 380 -14.44 12.53 7.80
N HIS A 381 -14.82 12.57 9.08
CA HIS A 381 -14.18 13.39 10.10
C HIS A 381 -13.10 12.56 10.83
N PRO A 382 -11.80 12.75 10.55
CA PRO A 382 -10.75 11.84 11.04
C PRO A 382 -10.68 11.74 12.56
N LEU A 383 -10.72 12.88 13.26
CA LEU A 383 -10.53 12.95 14.71
C LEU A 383 -11.56 12.13 15.50
N SER A 384 -12.81 12.09 15.06
CA SER A 384 -13.87 11.34 15.76
C SER A 384 -14.05 9.89 15.24
N THR A 385 -13.27 9.46 14.25
CA THR A 385 -13.44 8.15 13.59
C THR A 385 -12.12 7.42 13.37
N THR A 386 -11.48 7.60 12.22
CA THR A 386 -10.29 6.83 11.80
C THR A 386 -9.03 7.11 12.64
N HIS A 387 -9.01 8.18 13.42
CA HIS A 387 -7.92 8.59 14.30
C HIS A 387 -8.42 8.87 15.73
N SER A 388 -9.59 8.33 16.10
CA SER A 388 -10.19 8.50 17.44
C SER A 388 -9.40 7.84 18.57
N GLU A 389 -8.44 6.99 18.23
CA GLU A 389 -7.54 6.31 19.18
C GLU A 389 -6.38 7.20 19.61
N LEU A 390 -6.10 8.29 18.88
CA LEU A 390 -5.08 9.25 19.22
C LEU A 390 -5.56 10.20 20.34
N SER A 391 -4.66 10.55 21.24
CA SER A 391 -4.89 11.69 22.12
C SER A 391 -5.00 12.99 21.31
N ARG A 392 -5.57 14.04 21.90
CA ARG A 392 -5.66 15.34 21.23
C ARG A 392 -4.28 15.94 20.88
N GLU A 393 -3.26 15.66 21.71
CA GLU A 393 -1.90 16.08 21.44
C GLU A 393 -1.30 15.33 20.25
N GLU A 394 -1.43 14.01 20.21
CA GLU A 394 -0.94 13.17 19.08
C GLU A 394 -1.67 13.52 17.78
N ALA A 395 -2.97 13.76 17.83
CA ALA A 395 -3.74 14.19 16.66
C ALA A 395 -3.26 15.56 16.15
N ALA A 396 -3.05 16.52 17.04
CA ALA A 396 -2.55 17.86 16.69
C ALA A 396 -1.13 17.81 16.11
N ASP A 397 -0.25 16.95 16.62
CA ASP A 397 1.09 16.70 16.08
C ASP A 397 1.05 16.13 14.65
N GLN A 398 0.00 15.37 14.33
CA GLN A 398 -0.29 14.89 12.98
C GLN A 398 -1.11 15.88 12.13
N GLY A 399 -1.39 17.09 12.62
CA GLY A 399 -2.17 18.12 11.91
C GLY A 399 -3.65 17.79 11.78
N ILE A 400 -4.22 17.02 12.71
CA ILE A 400 -5.63 16.63 12.75
C ILE A 400 -6.32 17.38 13.88
N PHE A 401 -7.30 18.22 13.55
CA PHE A 401 -8.04 19.08 14.48
C PHE A 401 -9.54 18.80 14.44
N GLU A 402 -10.29 19.39 15.35
CA GLU A 402 -11.77 19.30 15.43
C GLU A 402 -12.47 19.79 14.16
N SER A 403 -11.83 20.70 13.40
CA SER A 403 -12.33 21.23 12.14
C SER A 403 -11.81 20.50 10.90
N THR A 404 -11.04 19.41 11.06
CA THR A 404 -10.44 18.70 9.94
C THR A 404 -11.44 17.75 9.29
N ILE A 405 -11.58 17.86 7.98
CA ILE A 405 -12.42 17.00 7.13
C ILE A 405 -11.50 16.33 6.12
N ARG A 406 -11.61 15.00 5.96
CA ARG A 406 -10.92 14.24 4.92
C ARG A 406 -11.86 13.96 3.77
N LEU A 407 -11.44 14.32 2.56
CA LEU A 407 -12.08 13.97 1.31
C LEU A 407 -11.29 12.88 0.58
N SER A 408 -12.00 12.00 -0.10
CA SER A 408 -11.48 11.11 -1.13
C SER A 408 -12.29 11.38 -2.39
N ILE A 409 -11.70 12.13 -3.31
CA ILE A 409 -12.40 12.60 -4.52
C ILE A 409 -12.53 11.45 -5.52
N GLY A 410 -13.75 11.20 -5.96
CA GLY A 410 -14.09 10.14 -6.91
C GLY A 410 -13.91 10.54 -8.39
N THR A 411 -14.54 9.74 -9.25
CA THR A 411 -14.43 9.88 -10.70
C THR A 411 -15.68 10.49 -11.34
N GLU A 412 -16.62 11.00 -10.55
CA GLU A 412 -17.82 11.72 -10.99
C GLU A 412 -17.45 12.94 -11.83
N HIS A 413 -18.43 13.60 -12.42
CA HIS A 413 -18.17 14.88 -13.08
C HIS A 413 -17.75 15.92 -12.01
N TYR A 414 -16.60 16.57 -12.20
CA TYR A 414 -16.02 17.47 -11.20
C TYR A 414 -16.96 18.62 -10.79
N GLN A 415 -17.82 19.11 -11.71
CA GLN A 415 -18.75 20.18 -11.38
C GLN A 415 -19.81 19.71 -10.39
N ASP A 416 -20.32 18.49 -10.52
CA ASP A 416 -21.31 17.94 -9.59
C ASP A 416 -20.69 17.78 -8.17
N ILE A 417 -19.40 17.40 -8.11
CA ILE A 417 -18.65 17.34 -6.85
C ILE A 417 -18.56 18.74 -6.22
N ILE A 418 -18.20 19.75 -7.02
CA ILE A 418 -18.08 21.16 -6.55
C ILE A 418 -19.44 21.68 -6.12
N ASP A 419 -20.50 21.44 -6.87
CA ASP A 419 -21.86 21.90 -6.53
C ASP A 419 -22.36 21.27 -5.22
N ASP A 420 -21.99 20.01 -4.95
CA ASP A 420 -22.31 19.34 -3.69
C ASP A 420 -21.53 19.93 -2.51
N LEU A 421 -20.24 20.24 -2.69
CA LEU A 421 -19.47 20.96 -1.68
C LEU A 421 -20.01 22.36 -1.41
N ASP A 422 -20.40 23.09 -2.46
CA ASP A 422 -20.90 24.47 -2.35
C ASP A 422 -22.20 24.52 -1.55
N GLN A 423 -23.18 23.67 -1.87
CA GLN A 423 -24.44 23.59 -1.13
C GLN A 423 -24.25 23.15 0.32
N ALA A 424 -23.23 22.33 0.63
CA ALA A 424 -22.91 21.94 2.00
C ALA A 424 -22.27 23.11 2.78
N PHE A 425 -21.43 23.94 2.15
CA PHE A 425 -20.92 25.17 2.76
C PHE A 425 -22.02 26.20 3.03
N GLU A 426 -23.04 26.31 2.16
CA GLU A 426 -24.20 27.21 2.41
C GLU A 426 -24.97 26.83 3.67
N ALA A 427 -25.03 25.53 4.01
CA ALA A 427 -25.73 25.05 5.20
C ALA A 427 -24.98 25.35 6.52
N VAL A 428 -23.70 25.68 6.45
CA VAL A 428 -22.86 26.00 7.65
C VAL A 428 -22.79 27.50 7.93
N LYS A 429 -23.19 28.35 6.95
CA LYS A 429 -23.30 29.79 7.14
C LYS A 429 -24.44 30.12 8.09
#